data_de6e33414e17f2c7c9c140c6d393e7e1
#
_entry.id   de6e33414e17f2c7c9c140c6d393e7e1
#
_cell.length_a   1.000
_cell.length_b   1.000
_cell.length_c   1.000
_cell.angle_alpha   90.00
_cell.angle_beta   90.00
_cell.angle_gamma   90.00
#
_symmetry.space_group_name_H-M   'P 1'
#
loop_
_entity.id
_entity.type
_entity.pdbx_description
1 polymer ?
#
loop_
_entity_poly.entity_id
_entity_poly.type
_entity_poly.pdbx_seq_one_letter_code
_entity_poly.pdbx_strand_id
1 'polypeptide(L)'
;EKKLLSKLDYKDGFSLYVGIPFCPSVCSYCSFSSSPIAEWKDKVESYLFALLKEIRAIGKMSEGHRPDSVYIGGGTPTTLEAEQMDRLLKTITENFDLSNVLEFTVEAGRPDSITEEKLAVIRKYPVTRISINPQTMQQKTLDLVGRNHTVAQTKDAFYLARKLGFDNINMDLIAGLPGEDASDMEDTLRQVEEMHPDSLTVHALAIKRAARYGQEGR
;
A
#
# COMPACT_ATOMS: atom_id res chain seq x y z
N GLU A 1 9.92 -4.40 19.12
CA GLU A 1 10.29 -3.00 18.74
C GLU A 1 11.75 -2.68 19.04
N LYS A 2 12.25 -2.82 20.29
CA LYS A 2 13.66 -2.47 20.66
C LYS A 2 14.71 -3.15 19.77
N LYS A 3 14.50 -4.41 19.35
CA LYS A 3 15.44 -5.14 18.47
C LYS A 3 15.45 -4.60 17.03
N LEU A 4 14.33 -4.06 16.54
CA LEU A 4 14.25 -3.44 15.22
C LEU A 4 14.85 -2.03 15.26
N LEU A 5 14.47 -1.24 16.26
CA LEU A 5 14.98 0.11 16.45
C LEU A 5 16.50 0.14 16.61
N SER A 6 17.10 -0.88 17.24
CA SER A 6 18.57 -0.98 17.38
C SER A 6 19.31 -1.25 16.06
N LYS A 7 18.62 -1.60 15.00
CA LYS A 7 19.20 -1.81 13.66
C LYS A 7 19.18 -0.56 12.78
N LEU A 8 18.40 0.47 13.18
CA LEU A 8 18.35 1.73 12.47
C LEU A 8 19.65 2.51 12.64
N ASP A 9 20.14 3.07 11.57
CA ASP A 9 21.27 3.98 11.61
C ASP A 9 20.78 5.42 11.84
N TYR A 10 20.73 5.83 13.10
CA TYR A 10 20.26 7.17 13.47
C TYR A 10 21.16 8.33 13.03
N LYS A 11 22.39 8.04 12.58
CA LYS A 11 23.33 9.07 12.16
C LYS A 11 23.32 9.27 10.65
N ASP A 12 23.41 8.16 9.91
CA ASP A 12 23.61 8.20 8.46
C ASP A 12 22.47 7.54 7.68
N GLY A 13 21.51 6.89 8.38
CA GLY A 13 20.34 6.28 7.79
C GLY A 13 19.13 7.21 7.74
N PHE A 14 18.22 6.96 6.79
CA PHE A 14 16.93 7.65 6.68
C PHE A 14 15.82 6.70 6.20
N SER A 15 14.57 7.12 6.30
CA SER A 15 13.42 6.42 5.71
C SER A 15 12.95 7.16 4.48
N LEU A 16 12.84 6.46 3.35
CA LEU A 16 12.30 7.01 2.11
C LEU A 16 10.82 6.67 1.97
N TYR A 17 9.96 7.68 1.96
CA TYR A 17 8.54 7.53 1.64
C TYR A 17 8.26 8.06 0.23
N VAL A 18 7.60 7.24 -0.59
CA VAL A 18 7.21 7.57 -1.95
C VAL A 18 5.69 7.51 -2.05
N GLY A 19 5.03 8.65 -2.27
CA GLY A 19 3.57 8.74 -2.32
C GLY A 19 3.02 8.60 -3.72
N ILE A 20 2.01 7.74 -3.93
CA ILE A 20 1.21 7.66 -5.15
C ILE A 20 -0.22 8.10 -4.80
N PRO A 21 -0.68 9.28 -5.26
CA PRO A 21 -1.93 9.86 -4.79
C PRO A 21 -3.19 9.27 -5.46
N PHE A 22 -3.03 8.36 -6.41
CA PHE A 22 -4.15 7.82 -7.17
C PHE A 22 -4.79 6.62 -6.47
N CYS A 23 -6.13 6.53 -6.55
CA CYS A 23 -6.91 5.39 -6.06
C CYS A 23 -7.92 4.94 -7.11
N PRO A 24 -8.31 3.64 -7.15
CA PRO A 24 -9.41 3.19 -8.00
C PRO A 24 -10.71 3.92 -7.68
N SER A 25 -11.00 4.12 -6.39
CA SER A 25 -12.11 4.92 -5.86
C SER A 25 -11.75 5.50 -4.50
N VAL A 26 -12.41 6.58 -4.07
CA VAL A 26 -12.21 7.18 -2.75
C VAL A 26 -13.15 6.53 -1.75
N CYS A 27 -12.58 5.89 -0.73
CA CYS A 27 -13.35 5.28 0.36
C CYS A 27 -13.95 6.36 1.28
N SER A 28 -15.17 6.13 1.78
CA SER A 28 -15.92 7.12 2.57
C SER A 28 -15.24 7.54 3.88
N TYR A 29 -14.42 6.68 4.46
CA TYR A 29 -13.68 6.93 5.70
C TYR A 29 -12.29 7.55 5.46
N CYS A 30 -11.79 7.53 4.22
CA CYS A 30 -10.40 7.92 3.92
C CYS A 30 -10.24 9.45 3.98
N SER A 31 -9.20 9.88 4.69
CA SER A 31 -8.80 11.29 4.81
C SER A 31 -7.45 11.58 4.14
N PHE A 32 -6.85 10.60 3.50
CA PHE A 32 -5.60 10.79 2.76
C PHE A 32 -5.86 11.58 1.47
N SER A 33 -4.81 12.24 0.97
CA SER A 33 -4.82 12.87 -0.35
C SER A 33 -4.94 11.77 -1.40
N SER A 34 -6.17 11.51 -1.84
CA SER A 34 -6.46 10.49 -2.84
C SER A 34 -7.24 11.09 -4.00
N SER A 35 -6.76 10.79 -5.21
CA SER A 35 -7.35 11.25 -6.47
C SER A 35 -7.93 10.04 -7.20
N PRO A 36 -9.24 10.02 -7.52
CA PRO A 36 -9.82 8.93 -8.29
C PRO A 36 -9.13 8.81 -9.64
N ILE A 37 -8.57 7.64 -9.97
CA ILE A 37 -7.80 7.45 -11.20
C ILE A 37 -8.62 7.76 -12.46
N ALA A 38 -9.94 7.54 -12.42
CA ALA A 38 -10.83 7.84 -13.54
C ALA A 38 -10.84 9.34 -13.92
N GLU A 39 -10.66 10.23 -12.94
CA GLU A 39 -10.65 11.69 -13.14
C GLU A 39 -9.25 12.23 -13.44
N TRP A 40 -8.20 11.50 -13.05
CA TRP A 40 -6.82 11.96 -13.10
C TRP A 40 -5.92 11.15 -14.04
N LYS A 41 -6.50 10.28 -14.86
CA LYS A 41 -5.75 9.37 -15.75
C LYS A 41 -4.76 10.11 -16.66
N ASP A 42 -5.15 11.27 -17.18
CA ASP A 42 -4.32 12.11 -18.03
C ASP A 42 -3.15 12.80 -17.29
N LYS A 43 -3.16 12.80 -15.95
CA LYS A 43 -2.12 13.40 -15.11
C LYS A 43 -1.11 12.41 -14.57
N VAL A 44 -1.38 11.10 -14.67
CA VAL A 44 -0.51 10.06 -14.10
C VAL A 44 0.91 10.15 -14.65
N GLU A 45 1.07 10.28 -15.97
CA GLU A 45 2.40 10.37 -16.59
C GLU A 45 3.15 11.64 -16.19
N SER A 46 2.49 12.78 -16.14
CA SER A 46 3.14 14.03 -15.71
C SER A 46 3.52 14.00 -14.24
N TYR A 47 2.68 13.41 -13.40
CA TYR A 47 2.98 13.17 -12.00
C TYR A 47 4.19 12.24 -11.84
N LEU A 48 4.17 11.10 -12.51
CA LEU A 48 5.26 10.14 -12.45
C LEU A 48 6.57 10.76 -12.95
N PHE A 49 6.55 11.52 -14.03
CA PHE A 49 7.73 12.23 -14.52
C PHE A 49 8.32 13.17 -13.44
N ALA A 50 7.48 13.95 -12.76
CA ALA A 50 7.91 14.84 -11.69
C ALA A 50 8.48 14.05 -10.50
N LEU A 51 7.80 12.98 -10.09
CA LEU A 51 8.22 12.10 -9.00
C LEU A 51 9.57 11.45 -9.28
N LEU A 52 9.79 10.92 -10.49
CA LEU A 52 11.08 10.33 -10.88
C LEU A 52 12.21 11.36 -10.89
N LYS A 53 11.91 12.61 -11.26
CA LYS A 53 12.88 13.71 -11.17
C LYS A 53 13.23 14.04 -9.72
N GLU A 54 12.23 14.08 -8.84
CA GLU A 54 12.41 14.30 -7.41
C GLU A 54 13.23 13.19 -6.75
N ILE A 55 12.93 11.91 -7.04
CA ILE A 55 13.69 10.75 -6.55
C ILE A 55 15.17 10.87 -6.93
N ARG A 56 15.49 11.22 -8.17
CA ARG A 56 16.88 11.42 -8.62
C ARG A 56 17.55 12.60 -7.90
N ALA A 57 16.82 13.68 -7.63
CA ALA A 57 17.35 14.82 -6.90
C ALA A 57 17.64 14.44 -5.44
N ILE A 58 16.72 13.74 -4.77
CA ILE A 58 16.91 13.24 -3.40
C ILE A 58 18.09 12.28 -3.35
N GLY A 59 18.22 11.35 -4.32
CA GLY A 59 19.36 10.43 -4.40
C GLY A 59 20.71 11.17 -4.42
N LYS A 60 20.81 12.24 -5.19
CA LYS A 60 22.02 13.10 -5.20
C LYS A 60 22.23 13.86 -3.89
N MET A 61 21.16 14.36 -3.28
CA MET A 61 21.25 15.10 -2.02
C MET A 61 21.61 14.21 -0.83
N SER A 62 21.24 12.92 -0.90
CA SER A 62 21.54 11.92 0.12
C SER A 62 22.83 11.13 -0.15
N GLU A 63 23.71 11.62 -1.04
CA GLU A 63 25.00 10.97 -1.31
C GLU A 63 25.80 10.81 -0.01
N GLY A 64 26.28 9.57 0.24
CA GLY A 64 26.92 9.20 1.51
C GLY A 64 25.97 8.70 2.60
N HIS A 65 24.67 8.85 2.42
CA HIS A 65 23.62 8.31 3.30
C HIS A 65 22.83 7.21 2.57
N ARG A 66 22.22 6.31 3.33
CA ARG A 66 21.44 5.19 2.75
C ARG A 66 20.08 5.04 3.43
N PRO A 67 19.05 4.60 2.71
CA PRO A 67 17.77 4.35 3.34
C PRO A 67 17.83 3.08 4.22
N ASP A 68 17.38 3.18 5.47
CA ASP A 68 17.08 2.04 6.32
C ASP A 68 15.76 1.38 5.94
N SER A 69 14.82 2.17 5.42
CA SER A 69 13.54 1.67 4.92
C SER A 69 13.07 2.45 3.70
N VAL A 70 12.35 1.74 2.82
CA VAL A 70 11.65 2.33 1.68
C VAL A 70 10.18 1.93 1.75
N TYR A 71 9.29 2.90 1.63
CA TYR A 71 7.86 2.67 1.65
C TYR A 71 7.17 3.39 0.48
N ILE A 72 6.56 2.64 -0.41
CA ILE A 72 5.75 3.16 -1.50
C ILE A 72 4.27 2.99 -1.12
N GLY A 73 3.59 4.10 -0.88
CA GLY A 73 2.23 4.12 -0.36
C GLY A 73 1.43 5.33 -0.82
N GLY A 74 0.50 5.79 -0.01
CA GLY A 74 -0.33 6.97 -0.25
C GLY A 74 -1.78 6.64 -0.56
N GLY A 75 -2.21 6.81 -1.80
CA GLY A 75 -3.50 6.34 -2.28
C GLY A 75 -3.46 4.84 -2.53
N THR A 76 -3.07 4.44 -3.74
CA THR A 76 -2.91 3.03 -4.11
C THR A 76 -1.82 2.91 -5.16
N PRO A 77 -0.59 2.52 -4.80
CA PRO A 77 0.51 2.40 -5.76
C PRO A 77 0.22 1.50 -6.96
N THR A 78 -0.55 0.46 -6.77
CA THR A 78 -0.95 -0.47 -7.85
C THR A 78 -2.02 0.10 -8.82
N THR A 79 -2.40 1.38 -8.68
CA THR A 79 -3.11 2.11 -9.75
C THR A 79 -2.19 2.44 -10.93
N LEU A 80 -0.88 2.50 -10.70
CA LEU A 80 0.10 2.58 -11.78
C LEU A 80 0.04 1.33 -12.65
N GLU A 81 0.22 1.51 -13.96
CA GLU A 81 0.39 0.39 -14.87
C GLU A 81 1.74 -0.32 -14.63
N ALA A 82 1.88 -1.55 -15.09
CA ALA A 82 3.08 -2.36 -14.85
C ALA A 82 4.36 -1.66 -15.33
N GLU A 83 4.35 -1.04 -16.50
CA GLU A 83 5.49 -0.26 -17.03
C GLU A 83 5.81 0.96 -16.16
N GLN A 84 4.78 1.65 -15.65
CA GLN A 84 4.94 2.81 -14.78
C GLN A 84 5.55 2.39 -13.44
N MET A 85 5.11 1.27 -12.88
CA MET A 85 5.65 0.67 -11.67
C MET A 85 7.11 0.25 -11.87
N ASP A 86 7.43 -0.36 -13.00
CA ASP A 86 8.81 -0.74 -13.35
C ASP A 86 9.73 0.49 -13.39
N ARG A 87 9.31 1.57 -14.06
CA ARG A 87 10.06 2.84 -14.10
C ARG A 87 10.30 3.44 -12.74
N LEU A 88 9.28 3.39 -11.86
CA LEU A 88 9.38 3.89 -10.47
C LEU A 88 10.40 3.07 -9.67
N LEU A 89 10.23 1.76 -9.62
CA LEU A 89 11.09 0.86 -8.86
C LEU A 89 12.53 0.88 -9.37
N LYS A 90 12.72 0.89 -10.69
CA LYS A 90 14.01 1.04 -11.31
C LYS A 90 14.70 2.35 -10.89
N THR A 91 13.97 3.47 -10.93
CA THR A 91 14.55 4.77 -10.54
C THR A 91 14.96 4.78 -9.06
N ILE A 92 14.18 4.17 -8.17
CA ILE A 92 14.57 4.05 -6.76
C ILE A 92 15.85 3.22 -6.63
N THR A 93 15.89 2.03 -7.24
CA THR A 93 17.06 1.12 -7.13
C THR A 93 18.34 1.66 -7.78
N GLU A 94 18.21 2.51 -8.78
CA GLU A 94 19.38 3.15 -9.44
C GLU A 94 19.92 4.37 -8.68
N ASN A 95 19.15 4.96 -7.78
CA ASN A 95 19.54 6.21 -7.12
C ASN A 95 19.80 6.08 -5.61
N PHE A 96 19.51 4.92 -5.00
CA PHE A 96 19.78 4.65 -3.60
C PHE A 96 20.49 3.32 -3.41
N ASP A 97 21.45 3.28 -2.48
CA ASP A 97 22.05 2.02 -2.01
C ASP A 97 21.07 1.29 -1.10
N LEU A 98 20.44 0.24 -1.61
CA LEU A 98 19.47 -0.60 -0.89
C LEU A 98 20.09 -1.85 -0.26
N SER A 99 21.41 -2.01 -0.26
CA SER A 99 22.09 -3.22 0.22
C SER A 99 21.84 -3.56 1.68
N ASN A 100 21.54 -2.55 2.50
CA ASN A 100 21.27 -2.68 3.93
C ASN A 100 19.84 -2.25 4.33
N VAL A 101 18.94 -2.11 3.35
CA VAL A 101 17.57 -1.74 3.65
C VAL A 101 16.91 -2.84 4.50
N LEU A 102 16.33 -2.46 5.63
CA LEU A 102 15.67 -3.39 6.56
C LEU A 102 14.29 -3.80 6.08
N GLU A 103 13.59 -2.88 5.42
CA GLU A 103 12.29 -3.12 4.83
C GLU A 103 12.08 -2.25 3.59
N PHE A 104 11.70 -2.88 2.48
CA PHE A 104 11.21 -2.20 1.28
C PHE A 104 9.78 -2.67 1.04
N THR A 105 8.81 -1.80 1.39
CA THR A 105 7.38 -2.10 1.28
C THR A 105 6.77 -1.42 0.05
N VAL A 106 5.92 -2.16 -0.67
CA VAL A 106 5.00 -1.63 -1.67
C VAL A 106 3.56 -1.92 -1.23
N GLU A 107 2.75 -0.88 -1.09
CA GLU A 107 1.31 -1.04 -0.85
C GLU A 107 0.61 -1.50 -2.15
N ALA A 108 0.22 -2.77 -2.20
CA ALA A 108 -0.74 -3.30 -3.14
C ALA A 108 -2.15 -3.23 -2.51
N GLY A 109 -2.50 -2.05 -1.98
CA GLY A 109 -3.56 -1.84 -1.00
C GLY A 109 -4.98 -2.15 -1.47
N ARG A 110 -5.22 -2.24 -2.78
CA ARG A 110 -6.54 -2.46 -3.37
C ARG A 110 -6.54 -3.71 -4.23
N PRO A 111 -7.24 -4.79 -3.83
CA PRO A 111 -7.33 -6.03 -4.62
C PRO A 111 -7.79 -5.80 -6.08
N ASP A 112 -8.70 -4.87 -6.31
CA ASP A 112 -9.19 -4.49 -7.64
C ASP A 112 -8.15 -3.78 -8.54
N SER A 113 -7.00 -3.41 -8.01
CA SER A 113 -5.89 -2.80 -8.77
C SER A 113 -4.69 -3.73 -8.96
N ILE A 114 -4.73 -4.94 -8.38
CA ILE A 114 -3.66 -5.94 -8.44
C ILE A 114 -3.83 -6.78 -9.71
N THR A 115 -2.73 -6.95 -10.45
CA THR A 115 -2.65 -7.89 -11.57
C THR A 115 -1.38 -8.74 -11.46
N GLU A 116 -1.37 -9.90 -12.13
CA GLU A 116 -0.18 -10.77 -12.16
C GLU A 116 1.03 -10.04 -12.75
N GLU A 117 0.82 -9.23 -13.79
CA GLU A 117 1.87 -8.44 -14.43
C GLU A 117 2.49 -7.43 -13.47
N LYS A 118 1.67 -6.68 -12.71
CA LYS A 118 2.14 -5.69 -11.72
C LYS A 118 2.92 -6.35 -10.59
N LEU A 119 2.41 -7.46 -10.06
CA LEU A 119 3.12 -8.21 -9.01
C LEU A 119 4.43 -8.80 -9.55
N ALA A 120 4.46 -9.32 -10.78
CA ALA A 120 5.67 -9.82 -11.41
C ALA A 120 6.72 -8.72 -11.60
N VAL A 121 6.30 -7.50 -11.93
CA VAL A 121 7.19 -6.34 -11.98
C VAL A 121 7.75 -6.02 -10.60
N ILE A 122 6.90 -5.91 -9.57
CA ILE A 122 7.36 -5.64 -8.19
C ILE A 122 8.39 -6.68 -7.74
N ARG A 123 8.19 -7.95 -8.11
CA ARG A 123 9.07 -9.06 -7.74
C ARG A 123 10.45 -9.02 -8.36
N LYS A 124 10.67 -8.25 -9.44
CA LYS A 124 12.01 -8.04 -10.05
C LYS A 124 12.94 -7.20 -9.17
N TYR A 125 12.42 -6.45 -8.24
CA TYR A 125 13.14 -5.50 -7.41
C TYR A 125 13.30 -6.02 -5.97
N PRO A 126 14.20 -5.46 -5.15
CA PRO A 126 14.46 -5.94 -3.80
C PRO A 126 13.35 -5.55 -2.80
N VAL A 127 12.11 -5.63 -3.24
CA VAL A 127 10.92 -5.42 -2.38
C VAL A 127 10.80 -6.59 -1.42
N THR A 128 10.84 -6.29 -0.12
CA THR A 128 10.84 -7.29 0.95
C THR A 128 9.46 -7.51 1.55
N ARG A 129 8.50 -6.62 1.27
CA ARG A 129 7.15 -6.68 1.82
C ARG A 129 6.14 -6.06 0.87
N ILE A 130 4.97 -6.67 0.77
CA ILE A 130 3.80 -6.03 0.15
C ILE A 130 2.64 -5.98 1.15
N SER A 131 1.73 -5.03 0.95
CA SER A 131 0.52 -4.94 1.77
C SER A 131 -0.71 -5.08 0.88
N ILE A 132 -1.55 -6.08 1.17
CA ILE A 132 -2.85 -6.31 0.52
C ILE A 132 -3.93 -5.98 1.55
N ASN A 133 -4.69 -4.90 1.33
CA ASN A 133 -5.51 -4.28 2.37
C ASN A 133 -7.01 -4.49 2.11
N PRO A 134 -7.63 -5.59 2.60
CA PRO A 134 -9.07 -5.82 2.46
C PRO A 134 -9.88 -4.79 3.26
N GLN A 135 -9.39 -4.37 4.41
CA GLN A 135 -10.04 -3.58 5.46
C GLN A 135 -11.11 -4.37 6.23
N THR A 136 -11.87 -5.21 5.56
CA THR A 136 -12.84 -6.17 6.09
C THR A 136 -13.05 -7.30 5.08
N MET A 137 -13.54 -8.44 5.55
CA MET A 137 -13.99 -9.55 4.71
C MET A 137 -15.53 -9.65 4.66
N GLN A 138 -16.21 -8.52 4.94
CA GLN A 138 -17.67 -8.40 4.85
C GLN A 138 -18.04 -7.64 3.58
N GLN A 139 -18.62 -8.33 2.57
CA GLN A 139 -18.97 -7.71 1.29
C GLN A 139 -19.93 -6.53 1.45
N LYS A 140 -20.94 -6.68 2.32
CA LYS A 140 -21.89 -5.62 2.62
C LYS A 140 -21.21 -4.30 3.05
N THR A 141 -20.12 -4.43 3.81
CA THR A 141 -19.38 -3.29 4.33
C THR A 141 -18.45 -2.70 3.25
N LEU A 142 -17.78 -3.54 2.45
CA LEU A 142 -16.99 -3.05 1.31
C LEU A 142 -17.83 -2.18 0.38
N ASP A 143 -19.04 -2.63 0.05
CA ASP A 143 -19.98 -1.88 -0.80
C ASP A 143 -20.40 -0.55 -0.13
N LEU A 144 -20.70 -0.59 1.17
CA LEU A 144 -21.11 0.59 1.95
C LEU A 144 -20.01 1.67 2.01
N VAL A 145 -18.75 1.27 2.19
CA VAL A 145 -17.64 2.22 2.31
C VAL A 145 -17.05 2.64 0.96
N GLY A 146 -17.59 2.16 -0.16
CA GLY A 146 -17.16 2.53 -1.51
C GLY A 146 -15.87 1.85 -1.98
N ARG A 147 -15.62 0.63 -1.51
CA ARG A 147 -14.58 -0.25 -2.03
C ARG A 147 -15.18 -1.20 -3.06
N ASN A 148 -14.75 -1.08 -4.31
CA ASN A 148 -15.38 -1.79 -5.44
C ASN A 148 -14.88 -3.22 -5.63
N HIS A 149 -13.95 -3.71 -4.78
CA HIS A 149 -13.48 -5.09 -4.86
C HIS A 149 -14.38 -6.03 -4.05
N THR A 150 -14.31 -7.31 -4.40
CA THR A 150 -15.00 -8.37 -3.67
C THR A 150 -14.07 -9.08 -2.69
N VAL A 151 -14.67 -9.77 -1.71
CA VAL A 151 -13.93 -10.68 -0.80
C VAL A 151 -13.19 -11.74 -1.60
N ALA A 152 -13.78 -12.29 -2.67
CA ALA A 152 -13.12 -13.25 -3.55
C ALA A 152 -11.86 -12.64 -4.20
N GLN A 153 -11.94 -11.44 -4.74
CA GLN A 153 -10.76 -10.75 -5.32
C GLN A 153 -9.65 -10.52 -4.28
N THR A 154 -10.00 -10.30 -3.02
CA THR A 154 -8.99 -10.21 -1.95
C THR A 154 -8.23 -11.53 -1.79
N LYS A 155 -8.95 -12.66 -1.74
CA LYS A 155 -8.36 -14.00 -1.64
C LYS A 155 -7.52 -14.32 -2.87
N ASP A 156 -8.06 -14.04 -4.07
CA ASP A 156 -7.35 -14.26 -5.33
C ASP A 156 -6.05 -13.47 -5.42
N ALA A 157 -6.07 -12.19 -5.05
CA ALA A 157 -4.88 -11.33 -5.02
C ALA A 157 -3.82 -11.84 -4.03
N PHE A 158 -4.25 -12.28 -2.85
CA PHE A 158 -3.35 -12.84 -1.85
C PHE A 158 -2.66 -14.12 -2.33
N TYR A 159 -3.44 -15.09 -2.84
CA TYR A 159 -2.88 -16.33 -3.34
C TYR A 159 -2.05 -16.16 -4.61
N LEU A 160 -2.41 -15.20 -5.46
CA LEU A 160 -1.59 -14.82 -6.61
C LEU A 160 -0.22 -14.28 -6.15
N ALA A 161 -0.20 -13.41 -5.14
CA ALA A 161 1.04 -12.91 -4.58
C ALA A 161 1.91 -14.03 -3.99
N ARG A 162 1.31 -14.97 -3.23
CA ARG A 162 2.02 -16.16 -2.74
C ARG A 162 2.59 -17.01 -3.88
N LYS A 163 1.79 -17.27 -4.93
CA LYS A 163 2.22 -18.02 -6.12
C LYS A 163 3.44 -17.37 -6.80
N LEU A 164 3.52 -16.05 -6.80
CA LEU A 164 4.63 -15.29 -7.37
C LEU A 164 5.84 -15.16 -6.42
N GLY A 165 5.79 -15.81 -5.24
CA GLY A 165 6.91 -15.90 -4.31
C GLY A 165 7.05 -14.73 -3.34
N PHE A 166 5.97 -13.98 -3.06
CA PHE A 166 5.97 -13.05 -1.94
C PHE A 166 5.79 -13.82 -0.63
N ASP A 167 6.77 -13.75 0.24
CA ASP A 167 6.87 -14.43 1.53
C ASP A 167 6.65 -13.51 2.74
N ASN A 168 6.43 -12.22 2.49
CA ASN A 168 6.07 -11.23 3.52
C ASN A 168 4.90 -10.38 3.03
N ILE A 169 3.70 -10.85 3.30
CA ILE A 169 2.44 -10.18 2.96
C ILE A 169 1.75 -9.69 4.22
N ASN A 170 1.57 -8.38 4.31
CA ASN A 170 0.74 -7.76 5.34
C ASN A 170 -0.70 -7.62 4.86
N MET A 171 -1.65 -7.70 5.78
CA MET A 171 -3.05 -7.34 5.53
C MET A 171 -3.50 -6.28 6.53
N ASP A 172 -4.16 -5.21 6.03
CA ASP A 172 -4.74 -4.19 6.89
C ASP A 172 -6.24 -4.41 7.05
N LEU A 173 -6.70 -4.31 8.30
CA LEU A 173 -8.10 -4.35 8.69
C LEU A 173 -8.49 -3.06 9.43
N ILE A 174 -9.77 -2.74 9.39
CA ILE A 174 -10.34 -1.63 10.16
C ILE A 174 -11.45 -2.18 11.06
N ALA A 175 -11.28 -2.05 12.35
CA ALA A 175 -12.33 -2.34 13.34
C ALA A 175 -13.27 -1.16 13.51
N GLY A 176 -14.55 -1.42 13.62
CA GLY A 176 -15.59 -0.40 13.83
C GLY A 176 -16.08 0.26 12.54
N LEU A 177 -16.00 -0.43 11.41
CA LEU A 177 -16.62 0.03 10.16
C LEU A 177 -18.16 0.11 10.30
N PRO A 178 -18.81 1.06 9.61
CA PRO A 178 -20.25 1.20 9.69
C PRO A 178 -20.98 -0.08 9.26
N GLY A 179 -21.96 -0.48 10.07
CA GLY A 179 -22.77 -1.67 9.81
C GLY A 179 -22.12 -2.99 10.20
N GLU A 180 -20.96 -2.96 10.85
CA GLU A 180 -20.32 -4.14 11.43
C GLU A 180 -20.46 -4.18 12.95
N ASP A 181 -20.59 -5.40 13.46
CA ASP A 181 -20.54 -5.72 14.88
C ASP A 181 -19.34 -6.65 15.20
N ALA A 182 -19.27 -7.13 16.44
CA ALA A 182 -18.20 -8.01 16.88
C ALA A 182 -18.17 -9.34 16.08
N SER A 183 -19.32 -9.87 15.69
CA SER A 183 -19.39 -11.14 14.94
C SER A 183 -18.90 -10.97 13.50
N ASP A 184 -19.11 -9.82 12.86
CA ASP A 184 -18.57 -9.49 11.55
C ASP A 184 -17.02 -9.42 11.60
N MET A 185 -16.47 -8.83 12.68
CA MET A 185 -15.04 -8.75 12.87
C MET A 185 -14.42 -10.12 13.17
N GLU A 186 -15.06 -10.95 13.98
CA GLU A 186 -14.64 -12.33 14.25
C GLU A 186 -14.62 -13.17 12.97
N ASP A 187 -15.63 -13.05 12.12
CA ASP A 187 -15.67 -13.73 10.81
C ASP A 187 -14.56 -13.22 9.88
N THR A 188 -14.31 -11.90 9.87
CA THR A 188 -13.20 -11.30 9.11
C THR A 188 -11.86 -11.85 9.57
N LEU A 189 -11.61 -11.90 10.88
CA LEU A 189 -10.36 -12.46 11.43
C LEU A 189 -10.19 -13.93 11.08
N ARG A 190 -11.24 -14.75 11.18
CA ARG A 190 -11.21 -16.15 10.80
C ARG A 190 -10.83 -16.35 9.33
N GLN A 191 -11.45 -15.58 8.43
CA GLN A 191 -11.14 -15.65 6.99
C GLN A 191 -9.70 -15.19 6.69
N VAL A 192 -9.17 -14.21 7.41
CA VAL A 192 -7.77 -13.75 7.26
C VAL A 192 -6.81 -14.77 7.84
N GLU A 193 -7.11 -15.39 8.98
CA GLU A 193 -6.32 -16.46 9.58
C GLU A 193 -6.17 -17.66 8.63
N GLU A 194 -7.24 -18.06 7.93
CA GLU A 194 -7.21 -19.12 6.92
C GLU A 194 -6.22 -18.84 5.76
N MET A 195 -5.95 -17.60 5.46
CA MET A 195 -4.98 -17.20 4.41
C MET A 195 -3.53 -17.19 4.89
N HIS A 196 -3.29 -17.14 6.21
CA HIS A 196 -1.96 -17.09 6.83
C HIS A 196 -1.08 -15.93 6.31
N PRO A 197 -1.49 -14.65 6.48
CA PRO A 197 -0.59 -13.53 6.20
C PRO A 197 0.59 -13.50 7.18
N ASP A 198 1.71 -12.92 6.78
CA ASP A 198 2.91 -12.83 7.62
C ASP A 198 2.78 -11.74 8.70
N SER A 199 1.96 -10.74 8.43
CA SER A 199 1.61 -9.70 9.38
C SER A 199 0.19 -9.19 9.17
N LEU A 200 -0.40 -8.69 10.25
CA LEU A 200 -1.72 -8.11 10.27
C LEU A 200 -1.65 -6.75 10.98
N THR A 201 -2.21 -5.73 10.35
CA THR A 201 -2.38 -4.41 10.95
C THR A 201 -3.86 -4.17 11.15
N VAL A 202 -4.29 -3.92 12.39
CA VAL A 202 -5.70 -3.62 12.70
C VAL A 202 -5.79 -2.18 13.18
N HIS A 203 -6.52 -1.35 12.44
CA HIS A 203 -6.81 0.03 12.78
C HIS A 203 -8.18 0.15 13.42
N ALA A 204 -8.33 0.96 14.48
CA ALA A 204 -9.63 1.42 14.90
C ALA A 204 -10.09 2.55 13.97
N LEU A 205 -11.35 2.49 13.51
CA LEU A 205 -11.90 3.56 12.66
C LEU A 205 -11.86 4.90 13.40
N ALA A 206 -11.22 5.88 12.79
CA ALA A 206 -11.22 7.26 13.26
C ALA A 206 -11.76 8.17 12.15
N ILE A 207 -12.94 8.72 12.34
CA ILE A 207 -13.58 9.63 11.38
C ILE A 207 -12.85 10.97 11.43
N LYS A 208 -12.17 11.31 10.35
CA LYS A 208 -11.48 12.59 10.17
C LYS A 208 -12.37 13.60 9.44
N ARG A 209 -12.21 14.89 9.73
CA ARG A 209 -12.99 15.96 9.07
C ARG A 209 -12.87 15.95 7.55
N ALA A 210 -11.71 15.58 7.02
CA ALA A 210 -11.46 15.52 5.56
C ALA A 210 -12.11 14.32 4.88
N ALA A 211 -12.47 13.28 5.62
CA ALA A 211 -13.20 12.13 5.09
C ALA A 211 -14.64 12.47 4.76
N ARG A 212 -15.23 11.80 3.75
CA ARG A 212 -16.65 12.01 3.41
C ARG A 212 -17.57 11.82 4.60
N TYR A 213 -17.35 10.79 5.42
CA TYR A 213 -18.10 10.59 6.66
C TYR A 213 -17.99 11.75 7.65
N GLY A 214 -16.83 12.40 7.75
CA GLY A 214 -16.65 13.58 8.59
C GLY A 214 -17.36 14.82 8.07
N GLN A 215 -17.49 14.95 6.75
CA GLN A 215 -18.19 16.06 6.08
C GLN A 215 -19.71 15.86 6.12
N GLU A 216 -20.21 14.63 6.04
CA GLU A 216 -21.63 14.29 6.09
C GLU A 216 -22.17 14.21 7.52
N GLY A 217 -21.35 14.38 8.56
CA GLY A 217 -21.77 14.32 9.97
C GLY A 217 -22.18 12.93 10.45
N ARG A 218 -21.65 11.90 9.84
CA ARG A 218 -21.94 10.49 10.15
C ARG A 218 -20.86 9.86 11.01
#